data_dac03a2e363d959c431a1c9ab4ddda26
#
_entry.id   dac03a2e363d959c431a1c9ab4ddda26
#
_cell.length_a   1.000
_cell.length_b   1.000
_cell.length_c   1.000
_cell.angle_alpha   90.00
_cell.angle_beta   90.00
_cell.angle_gamma   90.00
#
_symmetry.space_group_name_H-M   'P 1'
#
loop_
_entity.id
_entity.type
_entity.pdbx_description
1 polymer ?
#
loop_
_entity_poly.entity_id
_entity_poly.type
_entity_poly.pdbx_seq_one_letter_code
_entity_poly.pdbx_strand_id
1 'polypeptide(L)'
;MVPAEKICICTITATMPLKLSTYCLLFVPFFLLFYSEPVILGGMPVSQLWKLPLAAYMLYFVFQFRTKRAPVWAQTQYWISLKSIFNAGTVTDFMTNMQASIKFLFLPLLFSFAQTRIKEKETLDKTLLTLCQYFVLTNIPIFLGLPMLSSGHDYGTFVAYSGIFQNQHAMSVIMGICITVILHYFKSGWFESRTSKTYNIALLCIAAYAMYLGFARTGWLMCLLAIFVLFWPKDTSMRQWIGIVSVSAVLAGGLSYMMVTNEMFRDRVLGNNLQTHEKINIDSGRSDYSAAALERYANGTLLEQIIGMSTQDEMDYIQLKTRNRVGAHNGFVDMLARNGIVGLLLMLVMLISLFVYIRCRKMCPTYRLALALWVMNFSFQVTQGGTMFHTDLLYALTFCLLDEEYNSTGGF
;
A
#
# COMPACT_ATOMS: atom_id res chain seq x y z
N MET A 1 54.28 1.41 31.14
CA MET A 1 52.91 1.80 30.77
C MET A 1 52.95 2.35 29.36
N VAL A 2 52.56 1.53 28.36
CA VAL A 2 52.49 1.91 26.94
C VAL A 2 51.04 2.29 26.68
N PRO A 3 50.74 3.46 26.10
CA PRO A 3 49.37 3.85 25.80
C PRO A 3 48.82 2.98 24.65
N ALA A 4 47.65 2.38 24.87
CA ALA A 4 46.91 1.63 23.86
C ALA A 4 46.52 2.59 22.73
N GLU A 5 47.17 2.42 21.59
CA GLU A 5 46.73 3.03 20.32
C GLU A 5 45.30 2.52 20.02
N LYS A 6 44.36 3.44 20.07
CA LYS A 6 43.05 3.23 19.50
C LYS A 6 43.23 3.02 17.99
N ILE A 7 43.17 1.76 17.56
CA ILE A 7 42.96 1.42 16.15
C ILE A 7 41.57 1.96 15.77
N CYS A 8 41.59 3.13 15.16
CA CYS A 8 40.45 3.70 14.52
C CYS A 8 40.17 2.81 13.28
N ILE A 9 39.36 1.77 13.46
CA ILE A 9 38.77 1.06 12.33
C ILE A 9 37.87 2.08 11.67
N CYS A 10 38.42 2.74 10.67
CA CYS A 10 37.67 3.50 9.69
C CYS A 10 36.71 2.49 9.02
N THR A 11 35.52 2.35 9.58
CA THR A 11 34.40 1.66 8.93
C THR A 11 34.09 2.48 7.68
N ILE A 12 34.73 2.11 6.58
CA ILE A 12 34.33 2.52 5.25
C ILE A 12 32.93 1.89 5.07
N THR A 13 31.90 2.57 5.57
CA THR A 13 30.53 2.37 5.14
C THR A 13 30.41 2.99 3.75
N ALA A 14 31.18 2.43 2.82
CA ALA A 14 30.89 2.60 1.42
C ALA A 14 29.51 1.98 1.21
N THR A 15 28.50 2.82 1.04
CA THR A 15 27.28 2.47 0.34
C THR A 15 27.68 2.14 -1.10
N MET A 16 28.38 1.02 -1.27
CA MET A 16 28.65 0.48 -2.60
C MET A 16 27.25 0.17 -3.18
N PRO A 17 26.86 0.79 -4.29
CA PRO A 17 25.74 0.26 -5.05
C PRO A 17 26.08 -1.22 -5.25
N LEU A 18 25.15 -2.11 -4.83
CA LEU A 18 25.24 -3.53 -5.14
C LEU A 18 25.74 -3.64 -6.57
N LYS A 19 26.77 -4.44 -6.83
CA LYS A 19 27.31 -4.57 -8.19
C LYS A 19 26.12 -4.82 -9.13
N LEU A 20 26.08 -4.20 -10.28
CA LEU A 20 24.97 -4.31 -11.24
C LEU A 20 24.55 -5.77 -11.46
N SER A 21 25.51 -6.70 -11.45
CA SER A 21 25.28 -8.14 -11.49
C SER A 21 24.42 -8.66 -10.32
N THR A 22 24.63 -8.14 -9.10
CA THR A 22 23.84 -8.53 -7.91
C THR A 22 22.43 -7.96 -7.98
N TYR A 23 22.27 -6.74 -8.48
CA TYR A 23 20.94 -6.18 -8.75
C TYR A 23 20.18 -7.02 -9.78
N CYS A 24 20.82 -7.39 -10.88
CA CYS A 24 20.20 -8.23 -11.92
C CYS A 24 19.85 -9.63 -11.38
N LEU A 25 20.72 -10.25 -10.60
CA LEU A 25 20.47 -11.57 -10.02
C LEU A 25 19.30 -11.56 -9.01
N LEU A 26 19.18 -10.51 -8.21
CA LEU A 26 18.08 -10.37 -7.24
C LEU A 26 16.79 -9.88 -7.90
N PHE A 27 16.89 -9.15 -9.00
CA PHE A 27 15.73 -8.59 -9.71
C PHE A 27 14.81 -9.68 -10.26
N VAL A 28 15.35 -10.72 -10.89
CA VAL A 28 14.55 -11.80 -11.47
C VAL A 28 13.73 -12.56 -10.41
N PRO A 29 14.33 -13.04 -9.30
CA PRO A 29 13.55 -13.62 -8.19
C PRO A 29 12.52 -12.67 -7.62
N PHE A 30 12.87 -11.40 -7.41
CA PHE A 30 11.95 -10.38 -6.91
C PHE A 30 10.75 -10.19 -7.86
N PHE A 31 11.02 -10.06 -9.15
CA PHE A 31 9.99 -9.93 -10.16
C PHE A 31 9.04 -11.14 -10.15
N LEU A 32 9.57 -12.36 -10.16
CA LEU A 32 8.78 -13.59 -10.15
C LEU A 32 7.93 -13.75 -8.86
N LEU A 33 8.47 -13.37 -7.71
CA LEU A 33 7.77 -13.44 -6.43
C LEU A 33 6.56 -12.51 -6.38
N PHE A 34 6.66 -11.33 -6.97
CA PHE A 34 5.62 -10.31 -6.87
C PHE A 34 4.73 -10.21 -8.11
N TYR A 35 5.08 -10.90 -9.18
CA TYR A 35 4.30 -10.90 -10.43
C TYR A 35 2.90 -11.51 -10.21
N SER A 36 1.88 -10.74 -10.53
CA SER A 36 0.49 -11.10 -10.22
C SER A 36 -0.28 -11.76 -11.36
N GLU A 37 0.30 -11.79 -12.56
CA GLU A 37 -0.32 -12.47 -13.70
C GLU A 37 -0.24 -13.99 -13.57
N PRO A 38 -1.18 -14.69 -14.19
CA PRO A 38 -1.37 -16.12 -13.96
C PRO A 38 -0.31 -16.97 -14.66
N VAL A 39 0.85 -17.15 -14.05
CA VAL A 39 1.52 -18.42 -14.22
C VAL A 39 0.75 -19.39 -13.33
N ILE A 40 -0.23 -20.09 -13.90
CA ILE A 40 -1.16 -20.93 -13.14
C ILE A 40 -0.52 -22.28 -12.91
N LEU A 41 -0.18 -22.60 -11.67
CA LEU A 41 0.09 -23.95 -11.22
C LEU A 41 -1.17 -24.45 -10.47
N GLY A 42 -1.86 -25.43 -11.03
CA GLY A 42 -3.04 -26.02 -10.40
C GLY A 42 -4.21 -25.05 -10.17
N GLY A 43 -4.39 -24.04 -11.05
CA GLY A 43 -5.50 -23.08 -10.96
C GLY A 43 -5.25 -21.86 -10.08
N MET A 44 -4.07 -21.75 -9.42
CA MET A 44 -3.71 -20.58 -8.61
C MET A 44 -2.50 -19.84 -9.19
N PRO A 45 -2.48 -18.50 -9.15
CA PRO A 45 -1.30 -17.73 -9.51
C PRO A 45 -0.10 -18.10 -8.64
N VAL A 46 1.08 -18.28 -9.23
CA VAL A 46 2.32 -18.63 -8.50
C VAL A 46 2.60 -17.61 -7.39
N SER A 47 2.31 -16.34 -7.65
CA SER A 47 2.46 -15.28 -6.66
C SER A 47 1.57 -15.42 -5.41
N GLN A 48 0.59 -16.33 -5.40
CA GLN A 48 -0.24 -16.62 -4.23
C GLN A 48 0.26 -17.86 -3.46
N LEU A 49 0.92 -18.81 -4.14
CA LEU A 49 1.33 -20.08 -3.56
C LEU A 49 2.28 -19.94 -2.38
N TRP A 50 3.22 -19.00 -2.44
CA TRP A 50 4.20 -18.78 -1.37
C TRP A 50 3.65 -17.96 -0.19
N LYS A 51 2.54 -17.23 -0.37
CA LYS A 51 1.97 -16.38 0.68
C LYS A 51 1.39 -17.21 1.84
N LEU A 52 0.76 -18.34 1.54
CA LEU A 52 0.23 -19.24 2.57
C LEU A 52 1.33 -19.84 3.46
N PRO A 53 2.37 -20.49 2.91
CA PRO A 53 3.51 -20.97 3.70
C PRO A 53 4.19 -19.85 4.48
N LEU A 54 4.33 -18.65 3.89
CA LEU A 54 4.90 -17.50 4.57
C LEU A 54 4.05 -17.08 5.77
N ALA A 55 2.73 -16.97 5.60
CA ALA A 55 1.83 -16.61 6.70
C ALA A 55 1.89 -17.66 7.83
N ALA A 56 1.88 -18.95 7.49
CA ALA A 56 2.01 -20.03 8.45
C ALA A 56 3.37 -19.99 9.20
N TYR A 57 4.45 -19.75 8.47
CA TYR A 57 5.79 -19.58 9.08
C TYR A 57 5.85 -18.38 10.02
N MET A 58 5.31 -17.23 9.61
CA MET A 58 5.29 -16.03 10.45
C MET A 58 4.40 -16.22 11.69
N LEU A 59 3.26 -16.89 11.57
CA LEU A 59 2.41 -17.24 12.70
C LEU A 59 3.16 -18.15 13.69
N TYR A 60 3.75 -19.25 13.20
CA TYR A 60 4.59 -20.13 14.02
C TYR A 60 5.68 -19.33 14.74
N PHE A 61 6.37 -18.44 14.02
CA PHE A 61 7.42 -17.61 14.56
C PHE A 61 6.93 -16.69 15.68
N VAL A 62 5.81 -15.99 15.48
CA VAL A 62 5.20 -15.09 16.48
C VAL A 62 4.83 -15.86 17.75
N PHE A 63 4.28 -17.07 17.62
CA PHE A 63 3.92 -17.91 18.76
C PHE A 63 5.15 -18.46 19.50
N GLN A 64 6.17 -18.90 18.77
CA GLN A 64 7.35 -19.54 19.36
C GLN A 64 8.23 -18.55 20.12
N PHE A 65 8.42 -17.34 19.58
CA PHE A 65 9.42 -16.41 20.09
C PHE A 65 8.85 -15.37 21.08
N ARG A 66 7.58 -15.49 21.51
CA ARG A 66 6.93 -14.56 22.44
C ARG A 66 7.30 -13.11 22.10
N THR A 67 7.02 -12.71 20.88
CA THR A 67 7.29 -11.34 20.41
C THR A 67 6.80 -10.31 21.42
N LYS A 68 7.41 -9.13 21.48
CA LYS A 68 6.96 -8.00 22.30
C LYS A 68 5.43 -7.87 22.13
N ARG A 69 4.73 -7.50 23.21
CA ARG A 69 3.28 -7.37 23.20
C ARG A 69 2.86 -6.54 21.98
N ALA A 70 2.13 -7.16 21.06
CA ALA A 70 1.69 -6.51 19.84
C ALA A 70 0.88 -5.24 20.17
N PRO A 71 1.10 -4.12 19.47
CA PRO A 71 0.33 -2.90 19.70
C PRO A 71 -1.17 -3.13 19.43
N VAL A 72 -2.02 -2.30 20.03
CA VAL A 72 -3.49 -2.45 19.95
C VAL A 72 -3.99 -2.57 18.53
N TRP A 73 -3.45 -1.77 17.59
CA TRP A 73 -3.84 -1.84 16.19
C TRP A 73 -3.55 -3.21 15.54
N ALA A 74 -2.43 -3.84 15.91
CA ALA A 74 -2.09 -5.17 15.41
C ALA A 74 -2.99 -6.25 16.02
N GLN A 75 -3.27 -6.14 17.31
CA GLN A 75 -4.20 -7.07 17.99
C GLN A 75 -5.60 -7.00 17.38
N THR A 76 -6.12 -5.79 17.14
CA THR A 76 -7.43 -5.61 16.48
C THR A 76 -7.47 -6.21 15.10
N GLN A 77 -6.39 -6.13 14.34
CA GLN A 77 -6.31 -6.72 13.02
C GLN A 77 -6.31 -8.25 13.05
N TYR A 78 -5.69 -8.86 14.07
CA TYR A 78 -5.84 -10.31 14.32
C TYR A 78 -7.29 -10.69 14.61
N TRP A 79 -8.02 -9.90 15.43
CA TRP A 79 -9.42 -10.15 15.71
C TRP A 79 -10.34 -10.01 14.49
N ILE A 80 -10.11 -9.00 13.64
CA ILE A 80 -10.83 -8.86 12.36
C ILE A 80 -10.63 -10.10 11.50
N SER A 81 -9.37 -10.54 11.36
CA SER A 81 -9.03 -11.72 10.57
C SER A 81 -9.67 -13.00 11.10
N LEU A 82 -9.58 -13.22 12.39
CA LEU A 82 -10.18 -14.40 13.03
C LEU A 82 -11.69 -14.40 12.85
N LYS A 83 -12.35 -13.25 13.09
CA LYS A 83 -13.79 -13.12 12.97
C LYS A 83 -14.29 -13.37 11.56
N SER A 84 -13.60 -12.88 10.55
CA SER A 84 -13.99 -13.04 9.13
C SER A 84 -14.10 -14.50 8.71
N ILE A 85 -13.35 -15.42 9.34
CA ILE A 85 -13.40 -16.87 9.07
C ILE A 85 -14.75 -17.46 9.50
N PHE A 86 -15.32 -16.97 10.59
CA PHE A 86 -16.54 -17.56 11.18
C PHE A 86 -17.83 -17.18 10.45
N ASN A 87 -17.80 -16.27 9.47
CA ASN A 87 -18.98 -15.84 8.72
C ASN A 87 -19.28 -16.75 7.49
N ALA A 88 -18.75 -17.95 7.46
CA ALA A 88 -18.90 -18.87 6.32
C ALA A 88 -20.18 -19.72 6.48
N GLY A 89 -21.10 -19.61 5.52
CA GLY A 89 -22.28 -20.47 5.43
C GLY A 89 -22.02 -21.77 4.64
N THR A 90 -21.08 -21.75 3.71
CA THR A 90 -20.70 -22.88 2.85
C THR A 90 -19.17 -23.09 2.84
N VAL A 91 -18.72 -24.24 2.31
CA VAL A 91 -17.27 -24.52 2.14
C VAL A 91 -16.62 -23.50 1.21
N THR A 92 -17.32 -23.06 0.15
CA THR A 92 -16.84 -22.04 -0.78
C THR A 92 -16.70 -20.69 -0.08
N ASP A 93 -17.68 -20.31 0.75
CA ASP A 93 -17.60 -19.10 1.58
C ASP A 93 -16.45 -19.16 2.55
N PHE A 94 -16.25 -20.30 3.20
CA PHE A 94 -15.14 -20.51 4.12
C PHE A 94 -13.78 -20.28 3.43
N MET A 95 -13.57 -20.83 2.23
CA MET A 95 -12.34 -20.63 1.47
C MET A 95 -12.14 -19.17 1.07
N THR A 96 -13.19 -18.49 0.62
CA THR A 96 -13.17 -17.08 0.24
C THR A 96 -12.88 -16.18 1.46
N ASN A 97 -13.55 -16.43 2.57
CA ASN A 97 -13.37 -15.70 3.81
C ASN A 97 -11.98 -15.95 4.41
N MET A 98 -11.47 -17.17 4.32
CA MET A 98 -10.12 -17.53 4.75
C MET A 98 -9.07 -16.76 3.93
N GLN A 99 -9.23 -16.67 2.61
CA GLN A 99 -8.33 -15.87 1.77
C GLN A 99 -8.35 -14.38 2.14
N ALA A 100 -9.53 -13.81 2.37
CA ALA A 100 -9.68 -12.44 2.82
C ALA A 100 -9.04 -12.22 4.20
N SER A 101 -9.26 -13.15 5.14
CA SER A 101 -8.71 -13.11 6.50
C SER A 101 -7.18 -13.15 6.51
N ILE A 102 -6.58 -14.01 5.70
CA ILE A 102 -5.11 -14.11 5.55
C ILE A 102 -4.52 -12.78 5.05
N LYS A 103 -5.21 -12.08 4.16
CA LYS A 103 -4.75 -10.76 3.69
C LYS A 103 -4.68 -9.76 4.84
N PHE A 104 -5.64 -9.75 5.75
CA PHE A 104 -5.62 -8.89 6.94
C PHE A 104 -4.53 -9.26 7.95
N LEU A 105 -4.06 -10.51 7.96
CA LEU A 105 -2.99 -10.95 8.86
C LEU A 105 -1.60 -10.46 8.43
N PHE A 106 -1.37 -10.13 7.17
CA PHE A 106 -0.02 -9.85 6.70
C PHE A 106 0.62 -8.65 7.39
N LEU A 107 -0.08 -7.53 7.53
CA LEU A 107 0.51 -6.34 8.15
C LEU A 107 0.99 -6.60 9.59
N PRO A 108 0.18 -7.11 10.53
CA PRO A 108 0.65 -7.36 11.88
C PRO A 108 1.69 -8.48 11.99
N LEU A 109 1.63 -9.50 11.12
CA LEU A 109 2.62 -10.57 11.08
C LEU A 109 3.97 -10.07 10.58
N LEU A 110 3.99 -9.32 9.48
CA LEU A 110 5.20 -8.72 8.92
C LEU A 110 5.83 -7.73 9.91
N PHE A 111 5.01 -6.92 10.59
CA PHE A 111 5.47 -6.02 11.63
C PHE A 111 6.14 -6.79 12.78
N SER A 112 5.47 -7.78 13.35
CA SER A 112 6.00 -8.58 14.45
C SER A 112 7.25 -9.36 14.07
N PHE A 113 7.30 -9.89 12.84
CA PHE A 113 8.45 -10.61 12.31
C PHE A 113 9.65 -9.66 12.12
N ALA A 114 9.44 -8.50 11.50
CA ALA A 114 10.49 -7.51 11.26
C ALA A 114 11.05 -6.97 12.58
N GLN A 115 10.18 -6.61 13.56
CA GLN A 115 10.62 -6.18 14.89
C GLN A 115 11.52 -7.19 15.60
N THR A 116 11.29 -8.47 15.36
CA THR A 116 12.06 -9.53 16.04
C THR A 116 13.36 -9.83 15.33
N ARG A 117 13.37 -9.75 13.99
CA ARG A 117 14.52 -10.15 13.16
C ARG A 117 15.46 -9.01 12.80
N ILE A 118 14.93 -7.82 12.62
CA ILE A 118 15.71 -6.67 12.18
C ILE A 118 15.75 -5.66 13.33
N LYS A 119 16.88 -5.69 14.07
CA LYS A 119 17.08 -4.83 15.24
C LYS A 119 17.87 -3.56 14.93
N GLU A 120 18.41 -3.46 13.72
CA GLU A 120 19.23 -2.33 13.32
C GLU A 120 18.41 -1.38 12.44
N LYS A 121 18.31 -0.13 12.89
CA LYS A 121 17.65 0.95 12.16
C LYS A 121 18.16 1.05 10.71
N GLU A 122 19.49 1.04 10.55
CA GLU A 122 20.09 1.19 9.22
C GLU A 122 19.70 0.05 8.26
N THR A 123 19.56 -1.16 8.78
CA THR A 123 19.10 -2.32 8.00
C THR A 123 17.64 -2.16 7.60
N LEU A 124 16.78 -1.62 8.48
CA LEU A 124 15.38 -1.30 8.16
C LEU A 124 15.28 -0.23 7.07
N ASP A 125 16.04 0.88 7.23
CA ASP A 125 16.10 1.97 6.24
C ASP A 125 16.53 1.45 4.87
N LYS A 126 17.62 0.69 4.80
CA LYS A 126 18.14 0.10 3.56
C LYS A 126 17.12 -0.86 2.94
N THR A 127 16.49 -1.71 3.75
CA THR A 127 15.50 -2.69 3.27
C THR A 127 14.30 -1.99 2.68
N LEU A 128 13.72 -1.01 3.39
CA LEU A 128 12.56 -0.24 2.93
C LEU A 128 12.85 0.49 1.62
N LEU A 129 13.98 1.20 1.55
CA LEU A 129 14.37 1.93 0.34
C LEU A 129 14.62 0.98 -0.84
N THR A 130 15.36 -0.11 -0.61
CA THR A 130 15.68 -1.09 -1.66
C THR A 130 14.41 -1.75 -2.22
N LEU A 131 13.46 -2.13 -1.36
CA LEU A 131 12.19 -2.68 -1.82
C LEU A 131 11.41 -1.69 -2.68
N CYS A 132 11.34 -0.42 -2.27
CA CYS A 132 10.70 0.62 -3.08
C CYS A 132 11.39 0.79 -4.44
N GLN A 133 12.73 0.80 -4.47
CA GLN A 133 13.49 0.87 -5.71
C GLN A 133 13.21 -0.32 -6.62
N TYR A 134 13.17 -1.55 -6.09
CA TYR A 134 12.83 -2.73 -6.88
C TYR A 134 11.42 -2.69 -7.43
N PHE A 135 10.42 -2.28 -6.65
CA PHE A 135 9.05 -2.13 -7.15
C PHE A 135 8.98 -1.14 -8.32
N VAL A 136 9.71 -0.04 -8.25
CA VAL A 136 9.78 0.92 -9.36
C VAL A 136 10.49 0.31 -10.57
N LEU A 137 11.62 -0.37 -10.36
CA LEU A 137 12.41 -1.00 -11.43
C LEU A 137 11.62 -2.07 -12.20
N THR A 138 10.64 -2.74 -11.58
CA THR A 138 9.81 -3.73 -12.28
C THR A 138 9.05 -3.16 -13.49
N ASN A 139 8.91 -1.84 -13.58
CA ASN A 139 8.27 -1.20 -14.73
C ASN A 139 9.20 -1.10 -15.95
N ILE A 140 10.54 -1.13 -15.78
CA ILE A 140 11.49 -0.95 -16.88
C ILE A 140 11.35 -2.00 -17.99
N PRO A 141 11.33 -3.32 -17.69
CA PRO A 141 11.16 -4.33 -18.74
C PRO A 141 9.87 -4.14 -19.54
N ILE A 142 8.80 -3.69 -18.87
CA ILE A 142 7.50 -3.48 -19.49
C ILE A 142 7.55 -2.27 -20.42
N PHE A 143 8.18 -1.16 -19.99
CA PHE A 143 8.38 0.02 -20.83
C PHE A 143 9.30 -0.25 -22.04
N LEU A 144 10.20 -1.23 -21.92
CA LEU A 144 11.06 -1.67 -23.01
C LEU A 144 10.38 -2.64 -24.01
N GLY A 145 9.07 -2.85 -23.89
CA GLY A 145 8.29 -3.62 -24.85
C GLY A 145 8.14 -5.09 -24.53
N LEU A 146 8.22 -5.48 -23.26
CA LEU A 146 7.81 -6.79 -22.77
C LEU A 146 6.36 -6.76 -22.26
N PRO A 147 5.36 -6.50 -23.14
CA PRO A 147 3.96 -6.29 -22.74
C PRO A 147 3.32 -7.55 -22.14
N MET A 148 3.89 -8.72 -22.42
CA MET A 148 3.44 -10.01 -21.82
C MET A 148 3.51 -10.01 -20.28
N LEU A 149 4.19 -9.02 -19.70
CA LEU A 149 4.39 -8.87 -18.27
C LEU A 149 3.47 -7.79 -17.66
N SER A 150 2.58 -7.19 -18.43
CA SER A 150 1.63 -6.21 -17.94
C SER A 150 0.22 -6.77 -17.97
N SER A 151 -0.39 -6.94 -16.81
CA SER A 151 -1.84 -7.05 -16.72
C SER A 151 -2.45 -5.65 -16.85
N GLY A 152 -3.51 -5.51 -17.61
CA GLY A 152 -4.19 -4.24 -17.79
C GLY A 152 -5.70 -4.42 -17.79
N HIS A 153 -6.43 -3.44 -17.31
CA HIS A 153 -7.86 -3.39 -17.52
C HIS A 153 -8.14 -2.80 -18.91
N ASP A 154 -8.79 -3.60 -19.76
CA ASP A 154 -9.19 -3.16 -21.09
C ASP A 154 -10.46 -2.32 -20.98
N TYR A 155 -10.35 -1.05 -21.37
CA TYR A 155 -11.48 -0.11 -21.47
C TYR A 155 -12.02 0.00 -22.90
N GLY A 156 -11.59 -0.90 -23.80
CA GLY A 156 -12.02 -0.92 -25.20
C GLY A 156 -11.25 0.07 -26.10
N THR A 157 -10.89 1.23 -25.60
CA THR A 157 -10.08 2.25 -26.31
C THR A 157 -8.62 2.25 -25.91
N PHE A 158 -8.31 1.75 -24.72
CA PHE A 158 -6.95 1.58 -24.22
C PHE A 158 -6.92 0.55 -23.09
N VAL A 159 -5.75 -0.02 -22.88
CA VAL A 159 -5.46 -0.90 -21.73
C VAL A 159 -4.79 -0.08 -20.64
N ALA A 160 -5.42 0.03 -19.46
CA ALA A 160 -4.83 0.73 -18.34
C ALA A 160 -3.64 -0.07 -17.81
N TYR A 161 -2.50 0.59 -17.67
CA TYR A 161 -1.27 -0.03 -17.22
C TYR A 161 -1.35 -0.47 -15.75
N SER A 162 -0.97 -1.69 -15.44
CA SER A 162 -0.93 -2.23 -14.07
C SER A 162 0.44 -2.77 -13.64
N GLY A 163 1.44 -2.72 -14.51
CA GLY A 163 2.76 -3.27 -14.22
C GLY A 163 2.70 -4.77 -13.89
N ILE A 164 3.45 -5.17 -12.88
CA ILE A 164 3.44 -6.56 -12.37
C ILE A 164 2.27 -6.84 -11.41
N PHE A 165 1.43 -5.84 -11.11
CA PHE A 165 0.38 -5.93 -10.11
C PHE A 165 -0.94 -6.37 -10.74
N GLN A 166 -1.86 -6.87 -9.91
CA GLN A 166 -3.15 -7.43 -10.35
C GLN A 166 -4.04 -6.41 -11.09
N ASN A 167 -3.93 -5.12 -10.75
CA ASN A 167 -4.71 -4.07 -11.37
C ASN A 167 -4.02 -2.70 -11.24
N GLN A 168 -4.50 -1.73 -12.02
CA GLN A 168 -3.97 -0.37 -12.05
C GLN A 168 -4.08 0.37 -10.71
N HIS A 169 -5.08 0.06 -9.88
CA HIS A 169 -5.23 0.70 -8.57
C HIS A 169 -4.13 0.24 -7.61
N ALA A 170 -3.85 -1.07 -7.57
CA ALA A 170 -2.76 -1.63 -6.78
C ALA A 170 -1.40 -1.03 -7.20
N MET A 171 -1.14 -1.00 -8.50
CA MET A 171 0.08 -0.41 -9.06
C MET A 171 0.22 1.05 -8.65
N SER A 172 -0.80 1.87 -8.84
CA SER A 172 -0.74 3.31 -8.52
C SER A 172 -0.53 3.58 -7.03
N VAL A 173 -1.15 2.79 -6.15
CA VAL A 173 -0.95 2.92 -4.69
C VAL A 173 0.49 2.56 -4.31
N ILE A 174 1.02 1.45 -4.84
CA ILE A 174 2.39 1.02 -4.54
C ILE A 174 3.40 2.03 -5.07
N MET A 175 3.23 2.53 -6.29
CA MET A 175 4.09 3.59 -6.83
C MET A 175 4.01 4.87 -5.99
N GLY A 176 2.81 5.25 -5.53
CA GLY A 176 2.62 6.37 -4.62
C GLY A 176 3.36 6.20 -3.29
N ILE A 177 3.35 5.00 -2.71
CA ILE A 177 4.14 4.68 -1.50
C ILE A 177 5.63 4.79 -1.82
N CYS A 178 6.10 4.20 -2.92
CA CYS A 178 7.51 4.27 -3.32
C CYS A 178 7.99 5.71 -3.53
N ILE A 179 7.18 6.54 -4.20
CA ILE A 179 7.47 7.98 -4.35
C ILE A 179 7.60 8.65 -2.96
N THR A 180 6.65 8.40 -2.07
CA THR A 180 6.63 9.02 -0.73
C THR A 180 7.85 8.60 0.10
N VAL A 181 8.24 7.32 0.05
CA VAL A 181 9.42 6.78 0.73
C VAL A 181 10.71 7.38 0.16
N ILE A 182 10.88 7.39 -1.17
CA ILE A 182 12.08 7.96 -1.81
C ILE A 182 12.19 9.46 -1.48
N LEU A 183 11.09 10.21 -1.52
CA LEU A 183 11.06 11.62 -1.15
C LEU A 183 11.41 11.85 0.32
N HIS A 184 11.00 10.94 1.23
CA HIS A 184 11.42 10.98 2.62
C HIS A 184 12.94 10.90 2.76
N TYR A 185 13.58 9.96 2.05
CA TYR A 185 15.03 9.80 2.07
C TYR A 185 15.78 10.98 1.39
N PHE A 186 15.18 11.62 0.39
CA PHE A 186 15.71 12.89 -0.12
C PHE A 186 15.67 13.99 0.95
N LYS A 187 14.54 14.11 1.65
CA LYS A 187 14.35 15.12 2.70
C LYS A 187 15.26 14.92 3.90
N SER A 188 15.55 13.65 4.26
CA SER A 188 16.45 13.32 5.36
C SER A 188 17.95 13.45 5.02
N GLY A 189 18.29 13.74 3.75
CA GLY A 189 19.69 13.85 3.31
C GLY A 189 20.41 12.51 3.14
N TRP A 190 19.66 11.40 3.06
CA TRP A 190 20.22 10.06 2.93
C TRP A 190 21.12 9.87 1.70
N PHE A 191 20.78 10.55 0.60
CA PHE A 191 21.52 10.47 -0.65
C PHE A 191 22.66 11.49 -0.68
N GLU A 192 23.88 11.07 -0.37
CA GLU A 192 25.05 11.96 -0.31
C GLU A 192 25.61 12.25 -1.71
N SER A 193 25.81 11.21 -2.53
CA SER A 193 26.43 11.34 -3.83
C SER A 193 25.48 11.88 -4.90
N ARG A 194 26.04 12.63 -5.86
CA ARG A 194 25.30 13.12 -7.03
C ARG A 194 24.70 11.95 -7.83
N THR A 195 25.44 10.87 -7.99
CA THR A 195 24.99 9.66 -8.71
C THR A 195 23.77 9.04 -8.03
N SER A 196 23.81 8.90 -6.69
CA SER A 196 22.67 8.36 -5.94
C SER A 196 21.44 9.26 -6.06
N LYS A 197 21.61 10.57 -6.01
CA LYS A 197 20.52 11.54 -6.22
C LYS A 197 19.91 11.40 -7.61
N THR A 198 20.75 11.39 -8.67
CA THR A 198 20.28 11.26 -10.06
C THR A 198 19.54 9.95 -10.28
N TYR A 199 20.07 8.83 -9.75
CA TYR A 199 19.43 7.53 -9.83
C TYR A 199 18.02 7.55 -9.20
N ASN A 200 17.88 8.07 -7.99
CA ASN A 200 16.58 8.11 -7.32
C ASN A 200 15.61 9.12 -7.95
N ILE A 201 16.10 10.21 -8.56
CA ILE A 201 15.25 11.10 -9.38
C ILE A 201 14.72 10.35 -10.60
N ALA A 202 15.56 9.57 -11.29
CA ALA A 202 15.11 8.74 -12.41
C ALA A 202 14.02 7.74 -11.97
N LEU A 203 14.18 7.10 -10.80
CA LEU A 203 13.16 6.22 -10.24
C LEU A 203 11.84 6.96 -9.94
N LEU A 204 11.90 8.18 -9.41
CA LEU A 204 10.71 9.01 -9.19
C LEU A 204 9.98 9.30 -10.52
N CYS A 205 10.73 9.61 -11.58
CA CYS A 205 10.15 9.82 -12.92
C CYS A 205 9.49 8.54 -13.46
N ILE A 206 10.14 7.39 -13.30
CA ILE A 206 9.59 6.07 -13.72
C ILE A 206 8.30 5.78 -12.95
N ALA A 207 8.29 5.94 -11.63
CA ALA A 207 7.12 5.69 -10.80
C ALA A 207 5.96 6.63 -11.15
N ALA A 208 6.23 7.93 -11.36
CA ALA A 208 5.23 8.90 -11.78
C ALA A 208 4.66 8.58 -13.17
N TYR A 209 5.50 8.15 -14.09
CA TYR A 209 5.08 7.74 -15.43
C TYR A 209 4.23 6.46 -15.41
N ALA A 210 4.61 5.47 -14.60
CA ALA A 210 3.79 4.28 -14.38
C ALA A 210 2.40 4.64 -13.82
N MET A 211 2.35 5.51 -12.81
CA MET A 211 1.07 6.01 -12.27
C MET A 211 0.25 6.73 -13.34
N TYR A 212 0.89 7.53 -14.18
CA TYR A 212 0.22 8.21 -15.30
C TYR A 212 -0.45 7.20 -16.23
N LEU A 213 0.29 6.20 -16.71
CA LEU A 213 -0.23 5.16 -17.59
C LEU A 213 -1.34 4.29 -16.95
N GLY A 214 -1.35 4.19 -15.63
CA GLY A 214 -2.37 3.44 -14.89
C GLY A 214 -3.74 4.12 -14.82
N PHE A 215 -3.82 5.42 -15.08
CA PHE A 215 -5.06 6.21 -15.05
C PHE A 215 -5.91 6.02 -13.77
N ALA A 216 -5.29 5.65 -12.64
CA ALA A 216 -5.98 5.41 -11.37
C ALA A 216 -6.04 6.69 -10.51
N ARG A 217 -7.11 7.46 -10.64
CA ARG A 217 -7.34 8.74 -9.91
C ARG A 217 -7.10 8.65 -8.42
N THR A 218 -7.56 7.57 -7.80
CA THR A 218 -7.40 7.34 -6.36
C THR A 218 -5.94 7.24 -5.93
N GLY A 219 -5.09 6.54 -6.70
CA GLY A 219 -3.66 6.44 -6.42
C GLY A 219 -2.97 7.81 -6.47
N TRP A 220 -3.34 8.66 -7.42
CA TRP A 220 -2.81 10.01 -7.54
C TRP A 220 -3.19 10.88 -6.35
N LEU A 221 -4.48 10.89 -5.99
CA LEU A 221 -4.96 11.64 -4.84
C LEU A 221 -4.25 11.21 -3.56
N MET A 222 -4.12 9.89 -3.33
CA MET A 222 -3.41 9.34 -2.17
C MET A 222 -1.95 9.77 -2.14
N CYS A 223 -1.25 9.69 -3.28
CA CYS A 223 0.14 10.12 -3.39
C CYS A 223 0.30 11.62 -3.08
N LEU A 224 -0.57 12.48 -3.63
CA LEU A 224 -0.55 13.92 -3.37
C LEU A 224 -0.82 14.23 -1.90
N LEU A 225 -1.79 13.59 -1.28
CA LEU A 225 -2.07 13.73 0.15
C LEU A 225 -0.88 13.28 1.01
N ALA A 226 -0.24 12.17 0.65
CA ALA A 226 0.94 11.68 1.35
C ALA A 226 2.13 12.64 1.23
N ILE A 227 2.40 13.17 0.03
CA ILE A 227 3.43 14.17 -0.20
C ILE A 227 3.13 15.44 0.62
N PHE A 228 1.88 15.89 0.63
CA PHE A 228 1.47 17.03 1.43
C PHE A 228 1.76 16.81 2.92
N VAL A 229 1.40 15.67 3.49
CA VAL A 229 1.69 15.32 4.88
C VAL A 229 3.20 15.25 5.15
N LEU A 230 3.96 14.63 4.23
CA LEU A 230 5.41 14.49 4.34
C LEU A 230 6.12 15.83 4.40
N PHE A 231 5.68 16.80 3.59
CA PHE A 231 6.28 18.12 3.47
C PHE A 231 5.57 19.20 4.30
N TRP A 232 4.53 18.86 5.05
CA TRP A 232 3.85 19.81 5.92
C TRP A 232 4.86 20.54 6.82
N PRO A 233 4.87 21.87 6.83
CA PRO A 233 5.84 22.63 7.61
C PRO A 233 5.72 22.34 9.10
N LYS A 234 6.84 22.20 9.79
CA LYS A 234 6.86 22.07 11.25
C LYS A 234 6.55 23.41 11.90
N ASP A 235 7.07 24.47 11.31
CA ASP A 235 6.90 25.84 11.72
C ASP A 235 6.20 26.64 10.63
N THR A 236 5.50 27.69 11.01
CA THR A 236 4.76 28.56 10.08
C THR A 236 5.68 29.52 9.30
N SER A 237 6.87 29.07 8.89
CA SER A 237 7.80 29.96 8.17
C SER A 237 7.25 30.23 6.76
N MET A 238 7.23 31.51 6.40
CA MET A 238 6.76 32.01 5.10
C MET A 238 7.44 31.28 3.92
N ARG A 239 8.75 30.96 4.05
CA ARG A 239 9.52 30.28 3.01
C ARG A 239 8.99 28.86 2.73
N GLN A 240 8.56 28.14 3.77
CA GLN A 240 8.02 26.78 3.61
C GLN A 240 6.64 26.82 2.96
N TRP A 241 5.80 27.80 3.32
CA TRP A 241 4.52 28.02 2.66
C TRP A 241 4.68 28.39 1.19
N ILE A 242 5.61 29.30 0.86
CA ILE A 242 5.94 29.62 -0.53
C ILE A 242 6.37 28.36 -1.29
N GLY A 243 7.22 27.50 -0.70
CA GLY A 243 7.63 26.24 -1.31
C GLY A 243 6.45 25.31 -1.61
N ILE A 244 5.54 25.13 -0.64
CA ILE A 244 4.34 24.29 -0.82
C ILE A 244 3.44 24.86 -1.90
N VAL A 245 3.15 26.15 -1.84
CA VAL A 245 2.30 26.81 -2.85
C VAL A 245 2.92 26.71 -4.24
N SER A 246 4.24 26.93 -4.37
CA SER A 246 4.94 26.80 -5.64
C SER A 246 4.89 25.37 -6.20
N VAL A 247 5.15 24.34 -5.38
CA VAL A 247 5.05 22.95 -5.80
C VAL A 247 3.60 22.59 -6.17
N SER A 248 2.63 23.03 -5.37
CA SER A 248 1.21 22.82 -5.67
C SER A 248 0.79 23.50 -6.98
N ALA A 249 1.28 24.71 -7.23
CA ALA A 249 1.00 25.44 -8.48
C ALA A 249 1.62 24.74 -9.71
N VAL A 250 2.85 24.24 -9.59
CA VAL A 250 3.50 23.46 -10.66
C VAL A 250 2.74 22.16 -10.94
N LEU A 251 2.33 21.43 -9.90
CA LEU A 251 1.55 20.21 -10.05
C LEU A 251 0.16 20.49 -10.66
N ALA A 252 -0.52 21.54 -10.18
CA ALA A 252 -1.81 21.96 -10.74
C ALA A 252 -1.67 22.39 -12.21
N GLY A 253 -0.63 23.18 -12.52
CA GLY A 253 -0.31 23.58 -13.89
C GLY A 253 -0.01 22.40 -14.81
N GLY A 254 0.79 21.44 -14.34
CA GLY A 254 1.08 20.20 -15.06
C GLY A 254 -0.17 19.36 -15.31
N LEU A 255 -1.01 19.18 -14.30
CA LEU A 255 -2.28 18.47 -14.44
C LEU A 255 -3.22 19.21 -15.42
N SER A 256 -3.33 20.53 -15.32
CA SER A 256 -4.14 21.35 -16.23
C SER A 256 -3.64 21.24 -17.67
N TYR A 257 -2.32 21.30 -17.87
CA TYR A 257 -1.71 21.12 -19.18
C TYR A 257 -2.06 19.73 -19.77
N MET A 258 -1.94 18.67 -18.98
CA MET A 258 -2.29 17.32 -19.40
C MET A 258 -3.78 17.19 -19.72
N MET A 259 -4.66 17.85 -18.96
CA MET A 259 -6.11 17.87 -19.26
C MET A 259 -6.43 18.58 -20.58
N VAL A 260 -5.64 19.59 -20.95
CA VAL A 260 -5.83 20.34 -22.21
C VAL A 260 -5.27 19.55 -23.42
N THR A 261 -4.10 18.95 -23.24
CA THR A 261 -3.36 18.30 -24.35
C THR A 261 -3.71 16.84 -24.59
N ASN A 262 -4.27 16.16 -23.59
CA ASN A 262 -4.61 14.73 -23.67
C ASN A 262 -6.09 14.51 -23.34
N GLU A 263 -6.89 14.31 -24.40
CA GLU A 263 -8.34 14.08 -24.28
C GLU A 263 -8.67 12.87 -23.41
N MET A 264 -7.96 11.77 -23.59
CA MET A 264 -8.17 10.54 -22.81
C MET A 264 -7.91 10.79 -21.31
N PHE A 265 -6.86 11.54 -20.98
CA PHE A 265 -6.58 11.92 -19.59
C PHE A 265 -7.68 12.83 -19.05
N ARG A 266 -8.11 13.82 -19.81
CA ARG A 266 -9.20 14.73 -19.45
C ARG A 266 -10.49 13.98 -19.15
N ASP A 267 -10.91 13.11 -20.07
CA ASP A 267 -12.16 12.36 -19.93
C ASP A 267 -12.09 11.41 -18.72
N ARG A 268 -10.94 10.79 -18.49
CA ARG A 268 -10.74 9.95 -17.32
C ARG A 268 -10.80 10.74 -16.01
N VAL A 269 -10.21 11.93 -15.96
CA VAL A 269 -10.24 12.80 -14.76
C VAL A 269 -11.65 13.33 -14.51
N LEU A 270 -12.35 13.74 -15.56
CA LEU A 270 -13.73 14.25 -15.48
C LEU A 270 -14.78 13.17 -15.30
N GLY A 271 -14.44 11.90 -15.48
CA GLY A 271 -15.37 10.78 -15.41
C GLY A 271 -16.30 10.67 -16.62
N ASN A 272 -15.83 11.12 -17.79
CA ASN A 272 -16.53 10.93 -19.05
C ASN A 272 -16.33 9.51 -19.59
N ASN A 273 -17.26 9.08 -20.43
CA ASN A 273 -17.07 7.88 -21.24
C ASN A 273 -15.95 8.11 -22.24
N LEU A 274 -14.96 7.22 -22.24
CA LEU A 274 -13.80 7.34 -23.12
C LEU A 274 -14.13 7.11 -24.62
N GLN A 275 -15.29 6.52 -24.91
CA GLN A 275 -15.73 6.27 -26.28
C GLN A 275 -16.70 7.33 -26.78
N THR A 276 -17.67 7.76 -25.96
CA THR A 276 -18.73 8.69 -26.36
C THR A 276 -18.48 10.11 -25.87
N HIS A 277 -17.46 10.33 -25.01
CA HIS A 277 -17.16 11.60 -24.33
C HIS A 277 -18.33 12.13 -23.47
N GLU A 278 -19.38 11.35 -23.30
CA GLU A 278 -20.53 11.69 -22.47
C GLU A 278 -20.19 11.51 -20.98
N LYS A 279 -20.82 12.33 -20.15
CA LYS A 279 -20.61 12.29 -18.70
C LYS A 279 -21.19 11.02 -18.12
N ILE A 280 -20.31 10.15 -17.64
CA ILE A 280 -20.68 9.04 -16.76
C ILE A 280 -20.49 9.50 -15.31
N ASN A 281 -21.11 8.80 -14.35
CA ASN A 281 -20.88 9.06 -12.94
C ASN A 281 -19.40 9.05 -12.60
N ILE A 282 -18.92 10.12 -11.95
CA ILE A 282 -17.52 10.30 -11.55
C ILE A 282 -17.02 9.15 -10.68
N ASP A 283 -17.91 8.51 -9.94
CA ASP A 283 -17.64 7.40 -9.03
C ASP A 283 -17.54 6.02 -9.71
N SER A 284 -17.78 5.96 -11.04
CA SER A 284 -17.75 4.70 -11.82
C SER A 284 -18.72 3.62 -11.29
N GLY A 285 -19.89 4.03 -10.75
CA GLY A 285 -20.91 3.13 -10.19
C GLY A 285 -20.62 2.64 -8.77
N ARG A 286 -19.59 3.15 -8.10
CA ARG A 286 -19.25 2.72 -6.74
C ARG A 286 -20.28 3.10 -5.69
N SER A 287 -20.98 4.22 -5.88
CA SER A 287 -22.13 4.59 -5.04
C SER A 287 -23.21 3.54 -5.09
N ASP A 288 -23.50 2.99 -6.30
CA ASP A 288 -24.54 1.98 -6.49
C ASP A 288 -24.12 0.65 -5.83
N TYR A 289 -22.85 0.26 -5.92
CA TYR A 289 -22.33 -0.93 -5.24
C TYR A 289 -22.40 -0.78 -3.72
N SER A 290 -21.96 0.38 -3.19
CA SER A 290 -22.04 0.68 -1.76
C SER A 290 -23.48 0.75 -1.27
N ALA A 291 -24.40 1.34 -2.05
CA ALA A 291 -25.82 1.42 -1.72
C ALA A 291 -26.45 0.01 -1.69
N ALA A 292 -26.16 -0.85 -2.66
CA ALA A 292 -26.64 -2.23 -2.71
C ALA A 292 -26.12 -3.04 -1.50
N ALA A 293 -24.85 -2.90 -1.13
CA ALA A 293 -24.28 -3.56 0.04
C ALA A 293 -24.95 -3.11 1.34
N LEU A 294 -25.19 -1.80 1.50
CA LEU A 294 -25.89 -1.24 2.65
C LEU A 294 -27.36 -1.68 2.70
N GLU A 295 -28.04 -1.73 1.55
CA GLU A 295 -29.41 -2.24 1.45
C GLU A 295 -29.47 -3.72 1.89
N ARG A 296 -28.54 -4.57 1.42
CA ARG A 296 -28.48 -5.98 1.83
C ARG A 296 -28.22 -6.09 3.35
N TYR A 297 -27.31 -5.28 3.88
CA TYR A 297 -27.03 -5.24 5.33
C TYR A 297 -28.25 -4.84 6.14
N ALA A 298 -28.96 -3.79 5.73
CA ALA A 298 -30.14 -3.29 6.43
C ALA A 298 -31.31 -4.30 6.44
N ASN A 299 -31.45 -5.08 5.36
CA ASN A 299 -32.46 -6.13 5.21
C ASN A 299 -32.04 -7.47 5.84
N GLY A 300 -30.83 -7.56 6.39
CA GLY A 300 -30.33 -8.75 7.06
C GLY A 300 -31.00 -8.99 8.43
N THR A 301 -30.86 -10.22 8.92
CA THR A 301 -31.27 -10.56 10.27
C THR A 301 -30.46 -9.79 11.32
N LEU A 302 -30.94 -9.65 12.54
CA LEU A 302 -30.21 -9.00 13.63
C LEU A 302 -28.81 -9.64 13.82
N LEU A 303 -28.71 -10.95 13.67
CA LEU A 303 -27.44 -11.67 13.77
C LEU A 303 -26.48 -11.26 12.64
N GLU A 304 -26.96 -11.19 11.39
CA GLU A 304 -26.16 -10.72 10.24
C GLU A 304 -25.73 -9.25 10.42
N GLN A 305 -26.58 -8.41 10.99
CA GLN A 305 -26.21 -7.02 11.27
C GLN A 305 -25.13 -6.90 12.36
N ILE A 306 -25.10 -7.80 13.34
CA ILE A 306 -24.10 -7.80 14.41
C ILE A 306 -22.79 -8.42 13.93
N ILE A 307 -22.84 -9.62 13.33
CA ILE A 307 -21.64 -10.39 12.96
C ILE A 307 -21.29 -10.37 11.48
N GLY A 308 -22.17 -9.83 10.63
CA GLY A 308 -21.97 -9.74 9.18
C GLY A 308 -22.50 -10.96 8.42
N MET A 309 -22.44 -10.87 7.10
CA MET A 309 -22.83 -11.91 6.15
C MET A 309 -21.59 -12.46 5.42
N SER A 310 -21.79 -13.50 4.58
CA SER A 310 -20.68 -14.00 3.78
C SER A 310 -20.28 -13.00 2.67
N THR A 311 -19.03 -13.08 2.25
CA THR A 311 -18.53 -12.28 1.10
C THR A 311 -19.28 -12.59 -0.17
N GLN A 312 -19.70 -13.85 -0.35
CA GLN A 312 -20.45 -14.28 -1.52
C GLN A 312 -21.85 -13.65 -1.53
N ASP A 313 -22.58 -13.69 -0.41
CA ASP A 313 -23.91 -13.08 -0.29
C ASP A 313 -23.90 -11.60 -0.65
N GLU A 314 -22.91 -10.85 -0.17
CA GLU A 314 -22.75 -9.45 -0.52
C GLU A 314 -22.55 -9.28 -2.02
N MET A 315 -21.57 -10.01 -2.61
CA MET A 315 -21.26 -9.89 -4.03
C MET A 315 -22.42 -10.33 -4.92
N ASP A 316 -23.15 -11.38 -4.54
CA ASP A 316 -24.31 -11.88 -5.30
C ASP A 316 -25.46 -10.88 -5.23
N TYR A 317 -25.69 -10.22 -4.08
CA TYR A 317 -26.69 -9.16 -3.97
C TYR A 317 -26.32 -7.92 -4.78
N ILE A 318 -25.05 -7.49 -4.75
CA ILE A 318 -24.58 -6.40 -5.60
C ILE A 318 -24.77 -6.76 -7.08
N GLN A 319 -24.46 -8.01 -7.49
CA GLN A 319 -24.67 -8.47 -8.85
C GLN A 319 -26.16 -8.43 -9.25
N LEU A 320 -27.06 -8.82 -8.37
CA LEU A 320 -28.50 -8.76 -8.61
C LEU A 320 -28.97 -7.34 -8.91
N LYS A 321 -28.45 -6.34 -8.18
CA LYS A 321 -28.84 -4.93 -8.31
C LYS A 321 -28.15 -4.19 -9.45
N THR A 322 -26.86 -4.47 -9.68
CA THR A 322 -26.01 -3.67 -10.57
C THR A 322 -25.51 -4.43 -11.79
N ARG A 323 -25.78 -5.72 -11.90
CA ARG A 323 -25.26 -6.67 -12.90
C ARG A 323 -23.74 -6.93 -12.83
N ASN A 324 -23.06 -6.33 -11.88
CA ASN A 324 -21.62 -6.50 -11.68
C ASN A 324 -21.34 -7.26 -10.39
N ARG A 325 -20.62 -8.38 -10.47
CA ARG A 325 -20.22 -9.20 -9.30
C ARG A 325 -18.92 -8.65 -8.70
N VAL A 326 -19.06 -7.64 -7.86
CA VAL A 326 -17.95 -6.92 -7.21
C VAL A 326 -18.25 -6.66 -5.74
N GLY A 327 -17.26 -6.24 -4.96
CA GLY A 327 -17.50 -5.71 -3.60
C GLY A 327 -18.02 -4.27 -3.63
N ALA A 328 -18.32 -3.71 -2.47
CA ALA A 328 -18.85 -2.34 -2.35
C ALA A 328 -17.85 -1.25 -2.78
N HIS A 329 -16.59 -1.59 -2.99
CA HIS A 329 -15.49 -0.63 -3.27
C HIS A 329 -15.36 0.50 -2.25
N ASN A 330 -15.75 0.21 -1.01
CA ASN A 330 -15.57 1.06 0.15
C ASN A 330 -15.31 0.14 1.36
N GLY A 331 -14.11 0.19 1.91
CA GLY A 331 -13.69 -0.74 2.98
C GLY A 331 -14.53 -0.66 4.25
N PHE A 332 -15.12 0.50 4.54
CA PHE A 332 -16.03 0.63 5.69
C PHE A 332 -17.37 -0.07 5.43
N VAL A 333 -17.89 0.07 4.22
CA VAL A 333 -19.13 -0.61 3.80
C VAL A 333 -18.90 -2.11 3.67
N ASP A 334 -17.80 -2.53 2.99
CA ASP A 334 -17.41 -3.94 2.92
C ASP A 334 -17.26 -4.55 4.32
N MET A 335 -16.63 -3.82 5.25
CA MET A 335 -16.43 -4.30 6.62
C MET A 335 -17.74 -4.40 7.37
N LEU A 336 -18.65 -3.44 7.20
CA LEU A 336 -19.98 -3.46 7.82
C LEU A 336 -20.82 -4.61 7.26
N ALA A 337 -20.85 -4.79 5.96
CA ALA A 337 -21.63 -5.85 5.30
C ALA A 337 -21.09 -7.23 5.67
N ARG A 338 -19.79 -7.48 5.48
CA ARG A 338 -19.18 -8.81 5.68
C ARG A 338 -18.96 -9.18 7.15
N ASN A 339 -18.66 -8.19 7.99
CA ASN A 339 -18.27 -8.42 9.38
C ASN A 339 -19.21 -7.78 10.40
N GLY A 340 -20.32 -7.19 9.95
CA GLY A 340 -21.30 -6.54 10.81
C GLY A 340 -20.76 -5.32 11.56
N ILE A 341 -21.56 -4.81 12.48
CA ILE A 341 -21.16 -3.67 13.30
C ILE A 341 -19.92 -3.98 14.15
N VAL A 342 -19.73 -5.22 14.58
CA VAL A 342 -18.55 -5.64 15.35
C VAL A 342 -17.28 -5.50 14.49
N GLY A 343 -17.31 -5.93 13.22
CA GLY A 343 -16.18 -5.77 12.31
C GLY A 343 -15.87 -4.31 12.02
N LEU A 344 -16.89 -3.49 11.79
CA LEU A 344 -16.71 -2.05 11.58
C LEU A 344 -16.07 -1.37 12.81
N LEU A 345 -16.55 -1.68 14.01
CA LEU A 345 -15.99 -1.13 15.25
C LEU A 345 -14.53 -1.56 15.45
N LEU A 346 -14.19 -2.82 15.18
CA LEU A 346 -12.80 -3.29 15.23
C LEU A 346 -11.93 -2.55 14.20
N MET A 347 -12.42 -2.31 12.99
CA MET A 347 -11.69 -1.55 11.96
C MET A 347 -11.44 -0.10 12.38
N LEU A 348 -12.44 0.56 12.98
CA LEU A 348 -12.29 1.92 13.52
C LEU A 348 -11.27 1.95 14.66
N VAL A 349 -11.33 0.99 15.60
CA VAL A 349 -10.34 0.86 16.69
C VAL A 349 -8.94 0.63 16.10
N MET A 350 -8.80 -0.21 15.07
CA MET A 350 -7.52 -0.43 14.38
C MET A 350 -6.96 0.87 13.80
N LEU A 351 -7.76 1.60 13.04
CA LEU A 351 -7.31 2.84 12.38
C LEU A 351 -6.97 3.94 13.40
N ILE A 352 -7.81 4.12 14.42
CA ILE A 352 -7.59 5.11 15.48
C ILE A 352 -6.36 4.74 16.32
N SER A 353 -6.24 3.49 16.73
CA SER A 353 -5.11 3.05 17.55
C SER A 353 -3.78 3.11 16.78
N LEU A 354 -3.78 2.83 15.47
CA LEU A 354 -2.61 3.03 14.62
C LEU A 354 -2.26 4.52 14.51
N PHE A 355 -3.24 5.40 14.33
CA PHE A 355 -3.00 6.84 14.33
C PHE A 355 -2.40 7.31 15.65
N VAL A 356 -2.97 6.90 16.78
CA VAL A 356 -2.45 7.23 18.12
C VAL A 356 -1.03 6.68 18.29
N TYR A 357 -0.79 5.45 17.87
CA TYR A 357 0.55 4.83 17.90
C TYR A 357 1.59 5.68 17.16
N ILE A 358 1.25 6.19 15.97
CA ILE A 358 2.12 7.08 15.19
C ILE A 358 2.26 8.44 15.91
N ARG A 359 1.17 9.02 16.40
CA ARG A 359 1.19 10.34 17.09
C ARG A 359 2.03 10.34 18.36
N CYS A 360 2.03 9.27 19.13
CA CYS A 360 2.89 9.12 20.30
C CYS A 360 4.40 9.15 19.95
N ARG A 361 4.75 8.92 18.68
CA ARG A 361 6.14 8.89 18.16
C ARG A 361 6.48 10.13 17.33
N LYS A 362 5.83 11.26 17.57
CA LYS A 362 5.97 12.50 16.79
C LYS A 362 7.40 13.09 16.73
N MET A 363 8.25 12.72 17.69
CA MET A 363 9.65 13.19 17.76
C MET A 363 10.59 12.36 16.86
N CYS A 364 10.15 11.19 16.38
CA CYS A 364 10.95 10.32 15.51
C CYS A 364 11.11 10.93 14.11
N PRO A 365 12.29 10.81 13.47
CA PRO A 365 12.51 11.27 12.09
C PRO A 365 11.51 10.68 11.09
N THR A 366 11.16 9.39 11.24
CA THR A 366 10.23 8.65 10.37
C THR A 366 8.76 8.98 10.63
N TYR A 367 8.43 9.77 11.66
CA TYR A 367 7.05 10.12 12.01
C TYR A 367 6.21 10.64 10.83
N ARG A 368 6.77 11.55 10.02
CA ARG A 368 6.08 12.14 8.87
C ARG A 368 5.81 11.12 7.77
N LEU A 369 6.75 10.22 7.54
CA LEU A 369 6.57 9.11 6.60
C LEU A 369 5.45 8.18 7.08
N ALA A 370 5.51 7.74 8.33
CA ALA A 370 4.49 6.87 8.91
C ALA A 370 3.09 7.50 8.86
N LEU A 371 2.98 8.80 9.16
CA LEU A 371 1.72 9.53 9.06
C LEU A 371 1.23 9.66 7.61
N ALA A 372 2.11 9.92 6.66
CA ALA A 372 1.78 9.97 5.23
C ALA A 372 1.25 8.62 4.74
N LEU A 373 1.89 7.52 5.12
CA LEU A 373 1.46 6.17 4.78
C LEU A 373 0.15 5.78 5.49
N TRP A 374 -0.08 6.25 6.72
CA TRP A 374 -1.37 6.08 7.38
C TRP A 374 -2.50 6.79 6.62
N VAL A 375 -2.27 8.03 6.15
CA VAL A 375 -3.24 8.78 5.33
C VAL A 375 -3.52 8.04 4.01
N MET A 376 -2.50 7.47 3.37
CA MET A 376 -2.70 6.64 2.16
C MET A 376 -3.55 5.41 2.47
N ASN A 377 -3.25 4.68 3.55
CA ASN A 377 -4.02 3.50 3.95
C ASN A 377 -5.48 3.87 4.26
N PHE A 378 -5.70 4.93 5.05
CA PHE A 378 -7.05 5.41 5.35
C PHE A 378 -7.82 5.78 4.08
N SER A 379 -7.20 6.54 3.17
CA SER A 379 -7.81 6.93 1.90
C SER A 379 -8.11 5.71 1.01
N PHE A 380 -7.25 4.69 1.05
CA PHE A 380 -7.48 3.43 0.34
C PHE A 380 -8.70 2.69 0.90
N GLN A 381 -8.85 2.63 2.23
CA GLN A 381 -10.03 2.03 2.85
C GLN A 381 -11.32 2.77 2.45
N VAL A 382 -11.29 4.10 2.37
CA VAL A 382 -12.47 4.89 1.94
C VAL A 382 -12.84 4.63 0.48
N THR A 383 -11.86 4.43 -0.40
CA THR A 383 -12.08 4.45 -1.86
C THR A 383 -12.08 3.10 -2.55
N GLN A 384 -11.44 2.10 -1.97
CA GLN A 384 -11.27 0.77 -2.59
C GLN A 384 -11.62 -0.37 -1.63
N GLY A 385 -11.23 -0.21 -0.36
CA GLY A 385 -11.28 -1.28 0.63
C GLY A 385 -10.24 -2.38 0.43
N GLY A 386 -10.12 -3.24 1.44
CA GLY A 386 -9.22 -4.39 1.42
C GLY A 386 -7.76 -4.08 1.79
N THR A 387 -6.92 -5.09 1.64
CA THR A 387 -5.48 -5.03 1.91
C THR A 387 -4.70 -5.69 0.78
N MET A 388 -3.45 -5.26 0.61
CA MET A 388 -2.55 -5.81 -0.40
C MET A 388 -1.22 -6.17 0.26
N PHE A 389 -0.72 -7.38 0.03
CA PHE A 389 0.55 -7.84 0.61
C PHE A 389 1.71 -6.86 0.40
N HIS A 390 1.83 -6.30 -0.80
CA HIS A 390 2.91 -5.37 -1.15
C HIS A 390 2.86 -4.08 -0.32
N THR A 391 1.67 -3.51 -0.12
CA THR A 391 1.49 -2.32 0.72
C THR A 391 1.73 -2.64 2.18
N ASP A 392 1.25 -3.79 2.65
CA ASP A 392 1.41 -4.25 4.03
C ASP A 392 2.89 -4.46 4.39
N LEU A 393 3.69 -4.96 3.44
CA LEU A 393 5.13 -5.10 3.62
C LEU A 393 5.81 -3.74 3.83
N LEU A 394 5.49 -2.75 3.00
CA LEU A 394 6.08 -1.40 3.11
C LEU A 394 5.60 -0.67 4.37
N TYR A 395 4.33 -0.83 4.74
CA TYR A 395 3.78 -0.29 5.98
C TYR A 395 4.45 -0.93 7.21
N ALA A 396 4.56 -2.26 7.23
CA ALA A 396 5.19 -2.98 8.34
C ALA A 396 6.63 -2.51 8.59
N LEU A 397 7.44 -2.41 7.54
CA LEU A 397 8.82 -1.92 7.64
C LEU A 397 8.87 -0.47 8.14
N THR A 398 7.99 0.40 7.64
CA THR A 398 7.93 1.81 8.08
C THR A 398 7.54 1.91 9.56
N PHE A 399 6.58 1.11 10.01
CA PHE A 399 6.17 1.13 11.41
C PHE A 399 7.20 0.48 12.33
N CYS A 400 7.95 -0.52 11.86
CA CYS A 400 9.11 -1.07 12.57
C CYS A 400 10.22 -0.02 12.73
N LEU A 401 10.52 0.71 11.66
CA LEU A 401 11.51 1.79 11.69
C LEU A 401 11.12 2.88 12.69
N LEU A 402 9.85 3.28 12.68
CA LEU A 402 9.30 4.24 13.63
C LEU A 402 9.41 3.75 15.10
N ASP A 403 9.17 2.46 15.33
CA ASP A 403 9.25 1.86 16.67
C ASP A 403 10.70 1.75 17.15
N GLU A 404 11.63 1.39 16.26
CA GLU A 404 13.06 1.31 16.58
C GLU A 404 13.64 2.70 16.90
N GLU A 405 13.27 3.73 16.16
CA GLU A 405 13.64 5.12 16.46
C GLU A 405 13.10 5.57 17.82
N TYR A 406 11.86 5.23 18.14
CA TYR A 406 11.24 5.59 19.42
C TYR A 406 11.94 4.89 20.59
N ASN A 407 12.25 3.60 20.46
CA ASN A 407 12.94 2.83 21.50
C ASN A 407 14.38 3.31 21.71
N SER A 408 15.08 3.70 20.63
CA SER A 408 16.46 4.19 20.71
C SER A 408 16.57 5.58 21.37
N THR A 409 15.50 6.38 21.35
CA THR A 409 15.45 7.69 22.01
C THR A 409 15.01 7.64 23.47
N GLY A 410 14.82 6.43 24.02
CA GLY A 410 14.47 6.23 25.44
C GLY A 410 12.98 6.36 25.76
N GLY A 411 12.12 6.41 24.74
CA GLY A 411 10.65 6.45 24.90
C GLY A 411 10.21 7.54 25.85
N PHE A 412 10.09 8.79 25.40
CA PHE A 412 9.58 9.91 26.20
C PHE A 412 8.08 9.80 26.45
#